data_a9270df868e33726b1b1022e0f45ec23
#
_entry.id   a9270df868e33726b1b1022e0f45ec23
#
_cell.length_a   1.000
_cell.length_b   1.000
_cell.length_c   1.000
_cell.angle_alpha   90.00
_cell.angle_beta   90.00
_cell.angle_gamma   90.00
#
_symmetry.space_group_name_H-M   'P 1'
#
loop_
_entity.id
_entity.type
_entity.pdbx_description
1 polymer ?
#
loop_
_entity_poly.entity_id
_entity_poly.type
_entity_poly.pdbx_seq_one_letter_code
_entity_poly.pdbx_strand_id
1 'polypeptide(L)'
;MPKRYTKEQKEVLEVEQDGWWVYVLLLSTIVILAHSLKDYTFYVENLSLTYSIFILPVVYFVTNYITKKYGYAKSVIGIAMSGLLLVLFALVMSFVIGRNFSFYDISGEFCGYVVSQFVNLTIYQFLLVNTTGSFILTFLTYMFAFVVYYLFYTLLYMNLLVFDNYWVSYFSTLILQGMLCLLLTFFDVHIKKGLEI
;
A
#
# COMPACT_ATOMS: atom_id res chain seq x y z
N MET A 1 -32.16 10.73 8.65
CA MET A 1 -32.23 10.80 10.13
C MET A 1 -30.94 10.19 10.67
N PRO A 2 -30.18 10.85 11.59
CA PRO A 2 -29.01 10.26 12.21
C PRO A 2 -29.44 9.08 13.11
N LYS A 3 -28.80 7.91 12.92
CA LYS A 3 -29.04 6.75 13.79
C LYS A 3 -28.68 7.11 15.23
N ARG A 4 -29.66 7.04 16.14
CA ARG A 4 -29.40 7.16 17.59
C ARG A 4 -28.83 5.83 18.08
N TYR A 5 -27.57 5.80 18.41
CA TYR A 5 -26.90 4.65 19.03
C TYR A 5 -27.23 4.60 20.53
N THR A 6 -27.43 3.41 21.09
CA THR A 6 -27.53 3.18 22.53
C THR A 6 -26.17 3.46 23.20
N LYS A 7 -26.16 3.63 24.53
CA LYS A 7 -24.92 3.88 25.29
C LYS A 7 -23.91 2.74 25.10
N GLU A 8 -24.35 1.49 25.11
CA GLU A 8 -23.54 0.30 24.87
C GLU A 8 -22.98 0.26 23.44
N GLN A 9 -23.79 0.61 22.43
CA GLN A 9 -23.32 0.72 21.04
C GLN A 9 -22.29 1.81 20.86
N LYS A 10 -22.37 2.90 21.62
CA LYS A 10 -21.36 3.96 21.60
C LYS A 10 -20.05 3.50 22.22
N GLU A 11 -20.10 2.81 23.36
CA GLU A 11 -18.91 2.26 24.03
C GLU A 11 -18.20 1.22 23.14
N VAL A 12 -18.94 0.33 22.48
CA VAL A 12 -18.36 -0.63 21.51
C VAL A 12 -17.74 0.10 20.32
N LEU A 13 -18.38 1.14 19.79
CA LEU A 13 -17.85 1.96 18.71
C LEU A 13 -16.62 2.76 19.12
N GLU A 14 -16.56 3.24 20.37
CA GLU A 14 -15.38 3.94 20.91
C GLU A 14 -14.20 2.96 21.06
N VAL A 15 -14.41 1.78 21.61
CA VAL A 15 -13.37 0.74 21.72
C VAL A 15 -12.88 0.28 20.34
N GLU A 16 -13.77 0.11 19.37
CA GLU A 16 -13.36 -0.18 17.99
C GLU A 16 -12.60 1.00 17.34
N GLN A 17 -12.93 2.23 17.71
CA GLN A 17 -12.22 3.40 17.20
C GLN A 17 -10.79 3.52 17.76
N ASP A 18 -10.53 3.08 18.96
CA ASP A 18 -9.19 3.17 19.57
C ASP A 18 -8.17 2.17 18.98
N GLY A 19 -8.64 1.08 18.41
CA GLY A 19 -7.77 0.05 17.81
C GLY A 19 -7.09 0.41 16.48
N TRP A 20 -7.42 1.54 15.85
CA TRP A 20 -6.91 1.89 14.52
C TRP A 20 -5.38 2.11 14.47
N TRP A 21 -4.78 2.54 15.58
CA TRP A 21 -3.34 2.73 15.72
C TRP A 21 -2.53 1.45 15.48
N VAL A 22 -3.08 0.30 15.86
CA VAL A 22 -2.45 -1.00 15.62
C VAL A 22 -2.28 -1.24 14.12
N TYR A 23 -3.29 -0.88 13.33
CA TYR A 23 -3.23 -1.03 11.89
C TYR A 23 -2.32 0.01 11.22
N VAL A 24 -2.19 1.21 11.78
CA VAL A 24 -1.22 2.20 11.33
C VAL A 24 0.21 1.73 11.60
N LEU A 25 0.48 1.16 12.77
CA LEU A 25 1.77 0.56 13.08
C LEU A 25 2.06 -0.64 12.17
N LEU A 26 1.08 -1.49 11.94
CA LEU A 26 1.19 -2.60 10.98
C LEU A 26 1.51 -2.08 9.57
N LEU A 27 0.77 -1.09 9.09
CA LEU A 27 1.00 -0.46 7.78
C LEU A 27 2.43 0.10 7.69
N SER A 28 2.86 0.83 8.71
CA SER A 28 4.21 1.43 8.77
C SER A 28 5.30 0.35 8.74
N THR A 29 5.10 -0.72 9.50
CA THR A 29 6.05 -1.86 9.53
C THR A 29 6.15 -2.53 8.17
N ILE A 30 5.02 -2.74 7.48
CA ILE A 30 4.99 -3.36 6.16
C ILE A 30 5.65 -2.45 5.11
N VAL A 31 5.41 -1.13 5.17
CA VAL A 31 6.04 -0.16 4.28
C VAL A 31 7.56 -0.12 4.47
N ILE A 32 8.04 -0.10 5.73
CA ILE A 32 9.47 -0.16 6.05
C ILE A 32 10.08 -1.48 5.57
N LEU A 33 9.37 -2.59 5.75
CA LEU A 33 9.82 -3.89 5.27
C LEU A 33 9.93 -3.92 3.74
N ALA A 34 8.93 -3.38 3.02
CA ALA A 34 8.98 -3.25 1.57
C ALA A 34 10.18 -2.43 1.11
N HIS A 35 10.47 -1.31 1.79
CA HIS A 35 11.63 -0.49 1.55
C HIS A 35 12.94 -1.25 1.78
N SER A 36 13.05 -1.96 2.89
CA SER A 36 14.26 -2.71 3.23
C SER A 36 14.55 -3.86 2.27
N LEU A 37 13.50 -4.45 1.68
CA LEU A 37 13.61 -5.58 0.76
C LEU A 37 13.80 -5.18 -0.70
N LYS A 38 13.72 -3.90 -1.04
CA LYS A 38 13.87 -3.44 -2.44
C LYS A 38 15.27 -3.70 -3.01
N ASP A 39 16.30 -3.65 -2.15
CA ASP A 39 17.70 -3.84 -2.54
C ASP A 39 18.07 -5.33 -2.66
N TYR A 40 17.22 -6.21 -2.16
CA TYR A 40 17.40 -7.65 -2.27
C TYR A 40 16.67 -8.17 -3.50
N THR A 41 17.45 -8.73 -4.42
CA THR A 41 16.94 -9.25 -5.69
C THR A 41 17.07 -10.77 -5.75
N PHE A 42 16.15 -11.39 -6.45
CA PHE A 42 16.25 -12.78 -6.87
C PHE A 42 16.14 -12.85 -8.40
N TYR A 43 16.71 -13.90 -8.97
CA TYR A 43 16.75 -14.07 -10.40
C TYR A 43 15.85 -15.23 -10.81
N VAL A 44 15.02 -14.96 -11.82
CA VAL A 44 14.24 -15.99 -12.51
C VAL A 44 14.68 -15.93 -13.97
N GLU A 45 15.50 -16.88 -14.38
CA GLU A 45 16.18 -16.85 -15.67
C GLU A 45 16.99 -15.55 -15.86
N ASN A 46 16.57 -14.70 -16.78
CA ASN A 46 17.22 -13.42 -17.08
C ASN A 46 16.52 -12.22 -16.41
N LEU A 47 15.53 -12.48 -15.53
CA LEU A 47 14.77 -11.41 -14.85
C LEU A 47 15.34 -11.18 -13.45
N SER A 48 15.65 -9.93 -13.16
CA SER A 48 15.99 -9.48 -11.80
C SER A 48 14.75 -8.90 -11.14
N LEU A 49 14.27 -9.54 -10.09
CA LEU A 49 13.06 -9.16 -9.37
C LEU A 49 13.42 -8.87 -7.92
N THR A 50 12.78 -7.88 -7.31
CA THR A 50 13.01 -7.51 -5.91
C THR A 50 12.03 -8.22 -4.98
N TYR A 51 12.47 -8.57 -3.77
CA TYR A 51 11.58 -9.19 -2.77
C TYR A 51 10.44 -8.27 -2.31
N SER A 52 10.58 -6.96 -2.49
CA SER A 52 9.51 -6.00 -2.19
C SER A 52 8.22 -6.24 -3.00
N ILE A 53 8.30 -6.95 -4.14
CA ILE A 53 7.14 -7.35 -4.96
C ILE A 53 6.08 -8.07 -4.14
N PHE A 54 6.48 -8.93 -3.21
CA PHE A 54 5.56 -9.71 -2.40
C PHE A 54 4.90 -8.89 -1.28
N ILE A 55 5.55 -7.83 -0.85
CA ILE A 55 5.10 -7.03 0.30
C ILE A 55 4.21 -5.86 -0.12
N LEU A 56 4.50 -5.21 -1.25
CA LEU A 56 3.75 -4.05 -1.73
C LEU A 56 2.23 -4.28 -1.86
N PRO A 57 1.73 -5.41 -2.39
CA PRO A 57 0.30 -5.67 -2.42
C PRO A 57 -0.37 -5.65 -1.05
N VAL A 58 0.33 -6.13 -0.01
CA VAL A 58 -0.18 -6.17 1.35
C VAL A 58 -0.35 -4.75 1.91
N VAL A 59 0.50 -3.80 1.50
CA VAL A 59 0.38 -2.38 1.89
C VAL A 59 -0.98 -1.82 1.46
N TYR A 60 -1.39 -2.05 0.21
CA TYR A 60 -2.69 -1.57 -0.30
C TYR A 60 -3.86 -2.29 0.38
N PHE A 61 -3.72 -3.59 0.61
CA PHE A 61 -4.74 -4.37 1.32
C PHE A 61 -4.99 -3.82 2.73
N VAL A 62 -3.92 -3.56 3.51
CA VAL A 62 -4.04 -2.99 4.87
C VAL A 62 -4.66 -1.61 4.83
N THR A 63 -4.28 -0.76 3.88
CA THR A 63 -4.89 0.57 3.70
C THR A 63 -6.38 0.47 3.41
N ASN A 64 -6.78 -0.43 2.51
CA ASN A 64 -8.19 -0.65 2.19
C ASN A 64 -8.97 -1.21 3.39
N TYR A 65 -8.36 -2.10 4.17
CA TYR A 65 -8.94 -2.60 5.42
C TYR A 65 -9.18 -1.48 6.44
N ILE A 66 -8.19 -0.58 6.64
CA ILE A 66 -8.36 0.60 7.49
C ILE A 66 -9.52 1.47 6.99
N THR A 67 -9.63 1.67 5.67
CA THR A 67 -10.70 2.46 5.06
C THR A 67 -12.08 1.86 5.33
N LYS A 68 -12.21 0.55 5.20
CA LYS A 68 -13.47 -0.15 5.50
C LYS A 68 -13.89 -0.03 6.96
N LYS A 69 -12.93 -0.26 7.85
CA LYS A 69 -13.21 -0.37 9.28
C LYS A 69 -13.30 0.98 9.96
N TYR A 70 -12.42 1.92 9.62
CA TYR A 70 -12.25 3.17 10.35
C TYR A 70 -12.53 4.42 9.50
N GLY A 71 -12.77 4.26 8.22
CA GLY A 71 -13.13 5.33 7.30
C GLY A 71 -11.95 6.04 6.63
N TYR A 72 -12.28 6.86 5.63
CA TYR A 72 -11.33 7.55 4.76
C TYR A 72 -10.32 8.42 5.51
N ALA A 73 -10.81 9.26 6.43
CA ALA A 73 -9.95 10.22 7.15
C ALA A 73 -8.83 9.54 7.95
N LYS A 74 -9.13 8.42 8.64
CA LYS A 74 -8.14 7.65 9.39
C LYS A 74 -7.14 6.95 8.48
N SER A 75 -7.56 6.52 7.30
CA SER A 75 -6.66 5.96 6.29
C SER A 75 -5.69 7.00 5.75
N VAL A 76 -6.15 8.22 5.48
CA VAL A 76 -5.28 9.34 5.07
C VAL A 76 -4.20 9.61 6.13
N ILE A 77 -4.59 9.67 7.40
CA ILE A 77 -3.64 9.85 8.50
C ILE A 77 -2.67 8.66 8.57
N GLY A 78 -3.16 7.44 8.39
CA GLY A 78 -2.34 6.23 8.37
C GLY A 78 -1.29 6.25 7.26
N ILE A 79 -1.66 6.66 6.05
CA ILE A 79 -0.74 6.81 4.91
C ILE A 79 0.31 7.90 5.22
N ALA A 80 -0.11 9.04 5.73
CA ALA A 80 0.81 10.13 6.06
C ALA A 80 1.81 9.72 7.14
N MET A 81 1.35 9.06 8.21
CA MET A 81 2.22 8.59 9.29
C MET A 81 3.17 7.49 8.85
N SER A 82 2.71 6.51 8.08
CA SER A 82 3.57 5.45 7.57
C SER A 82 4.62 5.98 6.58
N GLY A 83 4.27 6.96 5.75
CA GLY A 83 5.23 7.66 4.90
C GLY A 83 6.26 8.45 5.68
N LEU A 84 5.85 9.18 6.74
CA LEU A 84 6.77 9.88 7.62
C LEU A 84 7.74 8.91 8.32
N LEU A 85 7.23 7.79 8.83
CA LEU A 85 8.06 6.77 9.48
C LEU A 85 9.03 6.10 8.49
N LEU A 86 8.64 5.93 7.23
CA LEU A 86 9.54 5.46 6.18
C LEU A 86 10.74 6.41 6.00
N VAL A 87 10.49 7.71 5.90
CA VAL A 87 11.54 8.72 5.75
C VAL A 87 12.45 8.74 6.99
N LEU A 88 11.86 8.72 8.18
CA LEU A 88 12.62 8.67 9.43
C LEU A 88 13.48 7.41 9.54
N PHE A 89 12.94 6.26 9.19
CA PHE A 89 13.68 5.00 9.15
C PHE A 89 14.86 5.09 8.19
N ALA A 90 14.65 5.58 6.98
CA ALA A 90 15.72 5.72 5.99
C ALA A 90 16.82 6.68 6.44
N LEU A 91 16.47 7.78 7.11
CA LEU A 91 17.43 8.71 7.74
C LEU A 91 18.24 8.01 8.84
N VAL A 92 17.58 7.32 9.76
CA VAL A 92 18.26 6.60 10.85
C VAL A 92 19.23 5.55 10.29
N MET A 93 18.79 4.77 9.29
CA MET A 93 19.63 3.74 8.66
C MET A 93 20.83 4.35 7.94
N SER A 94 20.68 5.52 7.32
CA SER A 94 21.79 6.24 6.73
C SER A 94 22.87 6.61 7.78
N PHE A 95 22.46 7.10 8.94
CA PHE A 95 23.39 7.43 10.03
C PHE A 95 24.01 6.20 10.70
N VAL A 96 23.23 5.13 10.93
CA VAL A 96 23.68 3.93 11.66
C VAL A 96 24.56 3.02 10.81
N ILE A 97 24.20 2.84 9.54
CA ILE A 97 24.90 1.89 8.64
C ILE A 97 25.94 2.62 7.80
N GLY A 98 25.97 3.96 7.82
CA GLY A 98 26.87 4.76 7.01
C GLY A 98 26.58 4.66 5.50
N ARG A 99 25.36 4.25 5.13
CA ARG A 99 24.93 4.29 3.73
C ARG A 99 24.80 5.73 3.29
N ASN A 100 25.34 6.05 2.13
CA ASN A 100 25.12 7.35 1.52
C ASN A 100 23.61 7.55 1.31
N PHE A 101 23.05 8.53 2.02
CA PHE A 101 21.67 8.93 1.89
C PHE A 101 21.49 9.58 0.51
N SER A 102 20.86 8.86 -0.41
CA SER A 102 20.45 9.46 -1.67
C SER A 102 19.04 10.03 -1.48
N PHE A 103 18.95 11.36 -1.49
CA PHE A 103 17.65 12.04 -1.44
C PHE A 103 16.73 11.61 -2.59
N TYR A 104 17.30 11.32 -3.75
CA TYR A 104 16.53 10.86 -4.92
C TYR A 104 15.89 9.49 -4.70
N ASP A 105 16.60 8.54 -4.07
CA ASP A 105 16.09 7.21 -3.78
C ASP A 105 14.84 7.25 -2.91
N ILE A 106 14.93 8.02 -1.83
CA ILE A 106 13.85 8.13 -0.86
C ILE A 106 12.71 8.97 -1.39
N SER A 107 13.01 10.07 -2.10
CA SER A 107 11.96 10.92 -2.66
C SER A 107 11.13 10.18 -3.71
N GLY A 108 11.76 9.40 -4.59
CA GLY A 108 11.06 8.60 -5.60
C GLY A 108 10.14 7.56 -4.98
N GLU A 109 10.63 6.84 -3.99
CA GLU A 109 9.85 5.83 -3.28
C GLU A 109 8.74 6.44 -2.43
N PHE A 110 9.05 7.48 -1.67
CA PHE A 110 8.07 8.20 -0.87
C PHE A 110 6.95 8.80 -1.73
N CYS A 111 7.30 9.51 -2.81
CA CYS A 111 6.30 10.07 -3.72
C CYS A 111 5.49 8.97 -4.41
N GLY A 112 6.14 7.92 -4.90
CA GLY A 112 5.48 6.75 -5.48
C GLY A 112 4.49 6.11 -4.50
N TYR A 113 4.92 5.89 -3.26
CA TYR A 113 4.09 5.36 -2.19
C TYR A 113 2.89 6.28 -1.91
N VAL A 114 3.12 7.53 -1.58
CA VAL A 114 2.06 8.46 -1.17
C VAL A 114 1.04 8.67 -2.29
N VAL A 115 1.49 8.95 -3.51
CA VAL A 115 0.58 9.20 -4.63
C VAL A 115 -0.23 7.96 -4.98
N SER A 116 0.40 6.79 -5.06
CA SER A 116 -0.30 5.55 -5.37
C SER A 116 -1.31 5.16 -4.30
N GLN A 117 -1.00 5.40 -3.02
CA GLN A 117 -1.91 5.17 -1.91
C GLN A 117 -3.11 6.11 -1.94
N PHE A 118 -2.92 7.39 -2.25
CA PHE A 118 -4.04 8.33 -2.42
C PHE A 118 -4.93 7.94 -3.59
N VAL A 119 -4.36 7.51 -4.71
CA VAL A 119 -5.12 7.02 -5.86
C VAL A 119 -5.92 5.77 -5.47
N ASN A 120 -5.26 4.78 -4.85
CA ASN A 120 -5.92 3.58 -4.34
C ASN A 120 -7.08 3.92 -3.40
N LEU A 121 -6.82 4.76 -2.40
CA LEU A 121 -7.78 5.15 -1.38
C LEU A 121 -9.01 5.84 -1.98
N THR A 122 -8.78 6.78 -2.92
CA THR A 122 -9.85 7.54 -3.57
C THR A 122 -10.76 6.64 -4.40
N ILE A 123 -10.16 5.78 -5.24
CA ILE A 123 -10.92 4.84 -6.07
C ILE A 123 -11.64 3.82 -5.18
N TYR A 124 -10.96 3.29 -4.16
CA TYR A 124 -11.54 2.31 -3.25
C TYR A 124 -12.72 2.89 -2.45
N GLN A 125 -12.60 4.11 -1.93
CA GLN A 125 -13.69 4.81 -1.26
C GLN A 125 -14.89 5.05 -2.19
N PHE A 126 -14.63 5.45 -3.44
CA PHE A 126 -15.67 5.58 -4.45
C PHE A 126 -16.42 4.26 -4.69
N LEU A 127 -15.67 3.14 -4.76
CA LEU A 127 -16.25 1.81 -4.92
C LEU A 127 -17.07 1.39 -3.70
N LEU A 128 -16.61 1.66 -2.49
CA LEU A 128 -17.33 1.35 -1.25
C LEU A 128 -18.69 2.04 -1.18
N VAL A 129 -18.77 3.29 -1.68
CA VAL A 129 -20.00 4.09 -1.65
C VAL A 129 -20.98 3.69 -2.76
N ASN A 130 -20.46 3.42 -3.96
CA ASN A 130 -21.29 3.30 -5.16
C ASN A 130 -21.53 1.87 -5.65
N THR A 131 -20.79 0.89 -5.12
CA THR A 131 -20.91 -0.50 -5.58
C THR A 131 -21.02 -1.47 -4.42
N THR A 132 -21.72 -2.59 -4.64
CA THR A 132 -21.83 -3.70 -3.69
C THR A 132 -20.58 -4.60 -3.67
N GLY A 133 -19.38 -4.05 -3.86
CA GLY A 133 -18.12 -4.78 -3.74
C GLY A 133 -17.81 -5.71 -4.91
N SER A 134 -17.74 -5.16 -6.12
CA SER A 134 -17.31 -5.93 -7.28
C SER A 134 -15.86 -6.38 -7.13
N PHE A 135 -15.62 -7.68 -7.23
CA PHE A 135 -14.29 -8.29 -7.22
C PHE A 135 -13.38 -7.66 -8.29
N ILE A 136 -13.89 -7.53 -9.52
CA ILE A 136 -13.13 -7.00 -10.65
C ILE A 136 -12.71 -5.55 -10.40
N LEU A 137 -13.62 -4.71 -9.90
CA LEU A 137 -13.31 -3.30 -9.64
C LEU A 137 -12.29 -3.14 -8.51
N THR A 138 -12.39 -3.94 -7.44
CA THR A 138 -11.40 -3.95 -6.36
C THR A 138 -10.02 -4.39 -6.87
N PHE A 139 -9.97 -5.44 -7.68
CA PHE A 139 -8.73 -5.89 -8.31
C PHE A 139 -8.12 -4.80 -9.21
N LEU A 140 -8.92 -4.17 -10.06
CA LEU A 140 -8.46 -3.08 -10.93
C LEU A 140 -7.93 -1.88 -10.13
N THR A 141 -8.51 -1.60 -8.96
CA THR A 141 -8.02 -0.55 -8.06
C THR A 141 -6.59 -0.83 -7.60
N TYR A 142 -6.30 -2.07 -7.18
CA TYR A 142 -4.94 -2.47 -6.82
C TYR A 142 -3.98 -2.35 -8.00
N MET A 143 -4.36 -2.89 -9.17
CA MET A 143 -3.51 -2.85 -10.36
C MET A 143 -3.21 -1.42 -10.80
N PHE A 144 -4.21 -0.54 -10.78
CA PHE A 144 -4.02 0.86 -11.14
C PHE A 144 -3.09 1.58 -10.17
N ALA A 145 -3.23 1.33 -8.87
CA ALA A 145 -2.34 1.88 -7.85
C ALA A 145 -0.87 1.46 -8.06
N PHE A 146 -0.64 0.20 -8.47
CA PHE A 146 0.72 -0.26 -8.82
C PHE A 146 1.30 0.43 -10.04
N VAL A 147 0.50 0.58 -11.09
CA VAL A 147 0.95 1.33 -12.28
C VAL A 147 1.37 2.74 -11.88
N VAL A 148 0.58 3.41 -11.05
CA VAL A 148 0.91 4.76 -10.54
C VAL A 148 2.18 4.73 -9.68
N TYR A 149 2.32 3.76 -8.77
CA TYR A 149 3.52 3.62 -7.94
C TYR A 149 4.78 3.52 -8.80
N TYR A 150 4.80 2.59 -9.76
CA TYR A 150 5.96 2.37 -10.60
C TYR A 150 6.23 3.51 -11.56
N LEU A 151 5.19 4.19 -12.04
CA LEU A 151 5.35 5.39 -12.86
C LEU A 151 6.11 6.47 -12.09
N PHE A 152 5.68 6.79 -10.87
CA PHE A 152 6.33 7.80 -10.03
C PHE A 152 7.73 7.36 -9.59
N TYR A 153 7.88 6.11 -9.18
CA TYR A 153 9.17 5.55 -8.81
C TYR A 153 10.16 5.64 -9.97
N THR A 154 9.74 5.25 -11.18
CA THR A 154 10.57 5.29 -12.38
C THR A 154 10.93 6.71 -12.80
N LEU A 155 9.96 7.63 -12.79
CA LEU A 155 10.19 9.02 -13.19
C LEU A 155 11.16 9.76 -12.27
N LEU A 156 11.14 9.45 -10.97
CA LEU A 156 11.94 10.16 -9.97
C LEU A 156 13.27 9.45 -9.66
N TYR A 157 13.34 8.13 -9.79
CA TYR A 157 14.49 7.34 -9.39
C TYR A 157 15.35 6.85 -10.57
N MET A 158 14.72 6.46 -11.67
CA MET A 158 15.44 5.89 -12.81
C MET A 158 15.49 6.87 -13.98
N ASN A 159 16.70 7.22 -14.41
CA ASN A 159 16.90 7.69 -15.77
C ASN A 159 16.54 6.53 -16.71
N LEU A 160 15.39 6.60 -17.33
CA LEU A 160 14.78 5.60 -18.22
C LEU A 160 15.70 5.04 -19.32
N LEU A 161 16.86 5.64 -19.52
CA LEU A 161 17.77 5.37 -20.65
C LEU A 161 18.84 4.29 -20.37
N VAL A 162 18.92 3.72 -19.17
CA VAL A 162 20.10 2.91 -18.77
C VAL A 162 19.88 1.41 -18.79
N PHE A 163 18.65 0.89 -18.91
CA PHE A 163 18.40 -0.55 -18.79
C PHE A 163 17.71 -1.15 -20.03
N ASP A 164 18.47 -1.89 -20.82
CA ASP A 164 17.96 -2.62 -22.01
C ASP A 164 16.83 -3.62 -21.70
N ASN A 165 16.78 -4.15 -20.46
CA ASN A 165 15.78 -5.12 -20.01
C ASN A 165 14.76 -4.57 -19.01
N TYR A 166 14.72 -3.24 -18.80
CA TYR A 166 13.85 -2.61 -17.80
C TYR A 166 12.37 -2.95 -18.01
N TRP A 167 11.88 -2.85 -19.24
CA TRP A 167 10.48 -3.11 -19.55
C TRP A 167 10.06 -4.55 -19.29
N VAL A 168 10.93 -5.52 -19.55
CA VAL A 168 10.64 -6.94 -19.29
C VAL A 168 10.54 -7.20 -17.80
N SER A 169 11.47 -6.68 -17.00
CA SER A 169 11.41 -6.76 -15.53
C SER A 169 10.19 -6.05 -14.96
N TYR A 170 9.84 -4.88 -15.51
CA TYR A 170 8.65 -4.11 -15.11
C TYR A 170 7.35 -4.89 -15.35
N PHE A 171 7.15 -5.44 -16.55
CA PHE A 171 5.95 -6.23 -16.85
C PHE A 171 5.89 -7.52 -16.06
N SER A 172 7.00 -8.21 -15.86
CA SER A 172 7.05 -9.41 -15.02
C SER A 172 6.69 -9.12 -13.57
N THR A 173 7.17 -8.00 -13.03
CA THR A 173 6.80 -7.50 -11.71
C THR A 173 5.29 -7.25 -11.61
N LEU A 174 4.70 -6.56 -12.59
CA LEU A 174 3.25 -6.29 -12.61
C LEU A 174 2.42 -7.57 -12.69
N ILE A 175 2.86 -8.58 -13.45
CA ILE A 175 2.17 -9.87 -13.54
C ILE A 175 2.18 -10.58 -12.19
N LEU A 176 3.35 -10.70 -11.54
CA LEU A 176 3.47 -11.34 -10.23
C LEU A 176 2.65 -10.63 -9.16
N GLN A 177 2.70 -9.30 -9.13
CA GLN A 177 1.86 -8.52 -8.22
C GLN A 177 0.39 -8.66 -8.52
N GLY A 178 0.02 -8.76 -9.81
CA GLY A 178 -1.35 -9.04 -10.21
C GLY A 178 -1.87 -10.35 -9.64
N MET A 179 -1.07 -11.42 -9.65
CA MET A 179 -1.45 -12.71 -9.04
C MET A 179 -1.68 -12.57 -7.52
N LEU A 180 -0.79 -11.85 -6.82
CA LEU A 180 -0.96 -11.58 -5.38
C LEU A 180 -2.18 -10.70 -5.12
N CYS A 181 -2.43 -9.69 -5.95
CA CYS A 181 -3.61 -8.84 -5.84
C CYS A 181 -4.91 -9.63 -6.05
N LEU A 182 -4.93 -10.64 -6.91
CA LEU A 182 -6.10 -11.52 -7.06
C LEU A 182 -6.41 -12.24 -5.73
N LEU A 183 -5.40 -12.80 -5.08
CA LEU A 183 -5.56 -13.45 -3.78
C LEU A 183 -6.06 -12.47 -2.71
N LEU A 184 -5.44 -11.30 -2.60
CA LEU A 184 -5.81 -10.29 -1.62
C LEU A 184 -7.22 -9.72 -1.89
N THR A 185 -7.60 -9.56 -3.15
CA THR A 185 -8.96 -9.15 -3.53
C THR A 185 -9.98 -10.19 -3.10
N PHE A 186 -9.66 -11.48 -3.24
CA PHE A 186 -10.53 -12.55 -2.76
C PHE A 186 -10.76 -12.43 -1.25
N PHE A 187 -9.71 -12.24 -0.46
CA PHE A 187 -9.84 -12.01 0.98
C PHE A 187 -10.61 -10.72 1.29
N ASP A 188 -10.33 -9.63 0.57
CA ASP A 188 -10.98 -8.34 0.78
C ASP A 188 -12.50 -8.42 0.57
N VAL A 189 -12.94 -9.10 -0.47
CA VAL A 189 -14.38 -9.28 -0.76
C VAL A 189 -15.06 -10.23 0.25
N HIS A 190 -14.35 -11.28 0.72
CA HIS A 190 -14.91 -12.22 1.69
C HIS A 190 -15.01 -11.64 3.11
N ILE A 191 -14.02 -10.86 3.55
CA ILE A 191 -14.09 -10.14 4.83
C ILE A 191 -15.29 -9.19 4.85
N LYS A 192 -15.69 -8.63 3.71
CA LYS A 192 -16.87 -7.77 3.61
C LYS A 192 -18.17 -8.50 3.96
N LYS A 193 -18.29 -9.78 3.62
CA LYS A 193 -19.47 -10.60 3.93
C LYS A 193 -19.58 -10.99 5.40
N GLY A 194 -18.45 -11.02 6.13
CA GLY A 194 -18.42 -11.35 7.56
C GLY A 194 -18.70 -10.17 8.50
N LEU A 195 -18.66 -8.94 8.00
CA LEU A 195 -18.91 -7.72 8.78
C LEU A 195 -20.37 -7.21 8.64
N GLU A 196 -21.16 -7.82 7.80
CA GLU A 196 -22.61 -7.52 7.63
C GLU A 196 -23.51 -8.39 8.56
N ILE A 197 -22.91 -9.18 9.43
CA ILE A 197 -23.58 -9.92 10.52
C ILE A 197 -23.47 -9.07 11.78
#